data_84878a0fb6dbad035358b5d4ebe314bf
#
_entry.id   84878a0fb6dbad035358b5d4ebe314bf
#
_cell.length_a   1.000
_cell.length_b   1.000
_cell.length_c   1.000
_cell.angle_alpha   90.00
_cell.angle_beta   90.00
_cell.angle_gamma   90.00
#
_symmetry.space_group_name_H-M   'P 1'
#
loop_
_entity.id
_entity.type
_entity.pdbx_description
1 polymer ?
#
loop_
_entity_poly.entity_id
_entity_poly.type
_entity_poly.pdbx_seq_one_letter_code
_entity_poly.pdbx_strand_id
1 'polypeptide(L)'
;MTDPDLEELAEEIQHDRDTIVVPKELVEELPPEKKVTRNLAAEIQMMAVGERLKLALKGNRDARMILIRDSSRIVQRFVLQNPRITEEEIVALAKNRSIDRELLDHICRRKEWLGNYQVKLALATNPKTPPALAVRLVPSLLPRDLRALAKSKNVPGAVNGLAKRLVIERSGGGPGSSH
;
A
#
# COMPACT_ATOMS: atom_id res chain seq x y z
N MET A 1 9.97 -13.38 -20.42
CA MET A 1 9.24 -12.12 -20.60
C MET A 1 9.99 -11.07 -19.80
N THR A 2 10.45 -10.00 -20.43
CA THR A 2 11.19 -8.91 -19.81
C THR A 2 10.23 -7.92 -19.12
N ASP A 3 10.72 -7.01 -18.26
CA ASP A 3 9.86 -6.01 -17.65
C ASP A 3 9.12 -5.11 -18.66
N PRO A 4 9.75 -4.67 -19.79
CA PRO A 4 9.03 -3.95 -20.84
C PRO A 4 7.88 -4.75 -21.48
N ASP A 5 8.09 -6.05 -21.72
CA ASP A 5 7.02 -6.90 -22.29
C ASP A 5 5.82 -6.99 -21.33
N LEU A 6 6.07 -6.98 -20.02
CA LEU A 6 5.01 -7.03 -19.03
C LEU A 6 4.28 -5.69 -18.86
N GLU A 7 4.95 -4.56 -19.10
CA GLU A 7 4.31 -3.24 -19.13
C GLU A 7 3.36 -3.12 -20.33
N GLU A 8 3.82 -3.52 -21.52
CA GLU A 8 2.99 -3.54 -22.73
C GLU A 8 1.77 -4.44 -22.56
N LEU A 9 1.98 -5.66 -22.03
CA LEU A 9 0.89 -6.58 -21.72
C LEU A 9 -0.10 -5.98 -20.72
N ALA A 10 0.38 -5.24 -19.71
CA ALA A 10 -0.48 -4.59 -18.75
C ALA A 10 -1.37 -3.52 -19.38
N GLU A 11 -0.85 -2.76 -20.36
CA GLU A 11 -1.63 -1.79 -21.12
C GLU A 11 -2.71 -2.48 -21.97
N GLU A 12 -2.39 -3.61 -22.60
CA GLU A 12 -3.37 -4.41 -23.34
C GLU A 12 -4.49 -4.90 -22.42
N ILE A 13 -4.14 -5.43 -21.25
CA ILE A 13 -5.11 -5.89 -20.23
C ILE A 13 -6.00 -4.74 -19.75
N GLN A 14 -5.43 -3.57 -19.48
CA GLN A 14 -6.21 -2.41 -19.02
C GLN A 14 -7.25 -1.98 -20.06
N HIS A 15 -6.96 -2.13 -21.35
CA HIS A 15 -7.85 -1.75 -22.43
C HIS A 15 -8.67 -2.92 -23.00
N ASP A 16 -8.72 -4.07 -22.32
CA ASP A 16 -9.44 -5.29 -22.75
C ASP A 16 -9.03 -5.79 -24.15
N ARG A 17 -7.76 -5.62 -24.52
CA ARG A 17 -7.20 -6.06 -25.80
C ARG A 17 -6.42 -7.36 -25.73
N ASP A 18 -6.22 -7.88 -24.53
CA ASP A 18 -5.52 -9.14 -24.27
C ASP A 18 -6.39 -10.36 -24.58
N THR A 19 -5.75 -11.50 -24.81
CA THR A 19 -6.40 -12.81 -25.02
C THR A 19 -6.26 -13.76 -23.83
N ILE A 20 -5.76 -13.26 -22.69
CA ILE A 20 -5.50 -14.08 -21.52
C ILE A 20 -6.82 -14.46 -20.85
N VAL A 21 -6.98 -15.75 -20.55
CA VAL A 21 -8.14 -16.27 -19.84
C VAL A 21 -7.76 -16.55 -18.40
N VAL A 22 -8.54 -16.02 -17.47
CA VAL A 22 -8.40 -16.28 -16.03
C VAL A 22 -9.73 -16.76 -15.46
N PRO A 23 -9.72 -17.54 -14.35
CA PRO A 23 -10.95 -17.99 -13.71
C PRO A 23 -11.84 -16.82 -13.30
N LYS A 24 -13.12 -16.88 -13.67
CA LYS A 24 -14.10 -15.82 -13.36
C LYS A 24 -14.25 -15.58 -11.87
N GLU A 25 -14.15 -16.63 -11.06
CA GLU A 25 -14.21 -16.59 -9.61
C GLU A 25 -13.12 -15.75 -8.96
N LEU A 26 -12.00 -15.53 -9.68
CA LEU A 26 -10.89 -14.68 -9.24
C LEU A 26 -11.01 -13.23 -9.73
N VAL A 27 -11.98 -12.96 -10.60
CA VAL A 27 -12.28 -11.62 -11.11
C VAL A 27 -13.52 -11.03 -10.45
N GLU A 28 -14.57 -11.83 -10.28
CA GLU A 28 -15.83 -11.41 -9.66
C GLU A 28 -15.67 -11.31 -8.14
N GLU A 29 -16.18 -10.24 -7.54
CA GLU A 29 -16.25 -10.13 -6.06
C GLU A 29 -17.33 -11.08 -5.55
N LEU A 30 -16.92 -12.15 -4.88
CA LEU A 30 -17.85 -13.15 -4.36
C LEU A 30 -18.38 -12.72 -2.98
N PRO A 31 -19.67 -12.96 -2.69
CA PRO A 31 -20.21 -12.74 -1.36
C PRO A 31 -19.52 -13.66 -0.33
N PRO A 32 -19.42 -13.22 0.94
CA PRO A 32 -18.66 -13.93 1.99
C PRO A 32 -19.04 -15.40 2.18
N GLU A 33 -20.28 -15.74 1.86
CA GLU A 33 -20.84 -17.07 2.02
C GLU A 33 -20.33 -18.10 0.98
N LYS A 34 -19.75 -17.62 -0.13
CA LYS A 34 -19.21 -18.46 -1.20
C LYS A 34 -17.69 -18.59 -1.19
N LYS A 35 -17.04 -18.29 -0.07
CA LYS A 35 -15.59 -18.52 0.04
C LYS A 35 -15.29 -20.00 -0.08
N VAL A 36 -14.84 -20.37 -1.26
CA VAL A 36 -14.36 -21.73 -1.55
C VAL A 36 -13.12 -21.97 -0.71
N THR A 37 -13.11 -23.06 0.04
CA THR A 37 -11.95 -23.59 0.79
C THR A 37 -10.87 -24.15 -0.14
N ARG A 38 -10.54 -23.43 -1.20
CA ARG A 38 -9.45 -23.74 -2.14
C ARG A 38 -8.15 -23.11 -1.65
N ASN A 39 -7.06 -23.78 -1.89
CA ASN A 39 -5.76 -23.18 -1.72
C ASN A 39 -5.48 -22.20 -2.89
N LEU A 40 -6.24 -21.10 -2.93
CA LEU A 40 -6.15 -20.06 -3.97
C LEU A 40 -4.73 -19.53 -4.16
N ALA A 41 -3.95 -19.48 -3.09
CA ALA A 41 -2.57 -19.03 -3.16
C ALA A 41 -1.72 -19.97 -4.01
N ALA A 42 -1.85 -21.30 -3.82
CA ALA A 42 -1.13 -22.27 -4.64
C ALA A 42 -1.60 -22.25 -6.10
N GLU A 43 -2.90 -22.14 -6.33
CA GLU A 43 -3.48 -22.05 -7.67
C GLU A 43 -2.93 -20.84 -8.43
N ILE A 44 -2.95 -19.65 -7.82
CA ILE A 44 -2.42 -18.41 -8.42
C ILE A 44 -0.90 -18.51 -8.65
N GLN A 45 -0.15 -19.13 -7.75
CA GLN A 45 1.30 -19.30 -7.91
C GLN A 45 1.69 -20.19 -9.07
N MET A 46 0.84 -21.15 -9.45
CA MET A 46 1.06 -22.03 -10.62
C MET A 46 0.69 -21.38 -11.96
N MET A 47 0.01 -20.26 -11.94
CA MET A 47 -0.38 -19.53 -13.14
C MET A 47 0.82 -18.88 -13.84
N ALA A 48 0.72 -18.73 -15.15
CA ALA A 48 1.70 -17.95 -15.91
C ALA A 48 1.73 -16.48 -15.44
N VAL A 49 2.87 -15.82 -15.64
CA VAL A 49 3.04 -14.43 -15.20
C VAL A 49 2.01 -13.48 -15.81
N GLY A 50 1.60 -13.71 -17.07
CA GLY A 50 0.56 -12.92 -17.74
C GLY A 50 -0.82 -13.08 -17.08
N GLU A 51 -1.19 -14.30 -16.66
CA GLU A 51 -2.44 -14.55 -15.93
C GLU A 51 -2.42 -13.86 -14.56
N ARG A 52 -1.31 -13.95 -13.84
CA ARG A 52 -1.12 -13.25 -12.56
C ARG A 52 -1.17 -11.74 -12.73
N LEU A 53 -0.61 -11.21 -13.82
CA LEU A 53 -0.69 -9.79 -14.15
C LEU A 53 -2.13 -9.35 -14.42
N LYS A 54 -2.90 -10.15 -15.18
CA LYS A 54 -4.32 -9.89 -15.41
C LYS A 54 -5.12 -9.90 -14.11
N LEU A 55 -4.86 -10.86 -13.22
CA LEU A 55 -5.48 -10.89 -11.91
C LEU A 55 -5.03 -9.72 -11.00
N ALA A 56 -3.79 -9.26 -11.12
CA ALA A 56 -3.36 -8.05 -10.41
C ALA A 56 -4.19 -6.83 -10.79
N LEU A 57 -4.44 -6.65 -12.09
CA LEU A 57 -5.17 -5.50 -12.64
C LEU A 57 -6.70 -5.61 -12.50
N LYS A 58 -7.26 -6.82 -12.64
CA LYS A 58 -8.73 -7.04 -12.70
C LYS A 58 -9.26 -8.01 -11.66
N GLY A 59 -8.40 -8.67 -10.89
CA GLY A 59 -8.77 -9.64 -9.88
C GLY A 59 -9.59 -9.06 -8.74
N ASN A 60 -10.36 -9.93 -8.09
CA ASN A 60 -11.11 -9.61 -6.89
C ASN A 60 -10.18 -9.40 -5.67
N ARG A 61 -10.77 -9.09 -4.52
CA ARG A 61 -10.02 -8.83 -3.27
C ARG A 61 -9.10 -9.98 -2.89
N ASP A 62 -9.57 -11.22 -2.99
CA ASP A 62 -8.77 -12.39 -2.57
C ASP A 62 -7.54 -12.57 -3.50
N ALA A 63 -7.71 -12.41 -4.80
CA ALA A 63 -6.60 -12.41 -5.76
C ALA A 63 -5.60 -11.28 -5.47
N ARG A 64 -6.06 -10.04 -5.22
CA ARG A 64 -5.19 -8.91 -4.88
C ARG A 64 -4.38 -9.17 -3.59
N MET A 65 -5.01 -9.71 -2.55
CA MET A 65 -4.36 -10.04 -1.26
C MET A 65 -3.25 -11.08 -1.40
N ILE A 66 -3.38 -12.01 -2.35
CA ILE A 66 -2.36 -13.01 -2.68
C ILE A 66 -1.25 -12.36 -3.51
N LEU A 67 -1.62 -11.70 -4.61
CA LEU A 67 -0.67 -11.16 -5.59
C LEU A 67 0.17 -9.99 -5.08
N ILE A 68 -0.25 -9.30 -4.02
CA ILE A 68 0.59 -8.29 -3.38
C ILE A 68 1.86 -8.89 -2.74
N ARG A 69 1.89 -10.22 -2.57
CA ARG A 69 3.04 -10.98 -2.08
C ARG A 69 3.68 -11.84 -3.16
N ASP A 70 3.35 -11.58 -4.42
CA ASP A 70 3.92 -12.30 -5.55
C ASP A 70 5.44 -12.19 -5.58
N SER A 71 6.12 -13.17 -6.16
CA SER A 71 7.56 -13.13 -6.37
C SER A 71 7.98 -12.07 -7.41
N SER A 72 7.10 -11.72 -8.33
CA SER A 72 7.31 -10.69 -9.33
C SER A 72 6.93 -9.31 -8.80
N ARG A 73 7.90 -8.40 -8.71
CA ARG A 73 7.68 -7.02 -8.27
C ARG A 73 6.76 -6.24 -9.19
N ILE A 74 6.79 -6.57 -10.49
CA ILE A 74 5.92 -5.94 -11.47
C ILE A 74 4.45 -6.32 -11.23
N VAL A 75 4.17 -7.58 -10.94
CA VAL A 75 2.83 -8.05 -10.56
C VAL A 75 2.35 -7.34 -9.29
N GLN A 76 3.20 -7.27 -8.24
CA GLN A 76 2.88 -6.56 -7.00
C GLN A 76 2.52 -5.08 -7.27
N ARG A 77 3.28 -4.40 -8.15
CA ARG A 77 3.04 -3.00 -8.49
C ARG A 77 1.69 -2.81 -9.20
N PHE A 78 1.33 -3.74 -10.09
CA PHE A 78 0.05 -3.68 -10.80
C PHE A 78 -1.17 -3.98 -9.92
N VAL A 79 -1.00 -4.70 -8.80
CA VAL A 79 -2.07 -4.78 -7.79
C VAL A 79 -2.49 -3.39 -7.30
N LEU A 80 -1.54 -2.47 -7.11
CA LEU A 80 -1.83 -1.09 -6.70
C LEU A 80 -2.50 -0.25 -7.81
N GLN A 81 -2.58 -0.76 -9.04
CA GLN A 81 -3.27 -0.11 -10.15
C GLN A 81 -4.66 -0.70 -10.41
N ASN A 82 -5.06 -1.73 -9.66
CA ASN A 82 -6.39 -2.31 -9.77
C ASN A 82 -7.45 -1.24 -9.40
N PRO A 83 -8.42 -0.95 -10.29
CA PRO A 83 -9.42 0.08 -10.04
C PRO A 83 -10.34 -0.22 -8.86
N ARG A 84 -10.38 -1.48 -8.40
CA ARG A 84 -11.20 -1.93 -7.27
C ARG A 84 -10.44 -2.01 -5.95
N ILE A 85 -9.16 -1.57 -5.93
CA ILE A 85 -8.40 -1.54 -4.68
C ILE A 85 -9.02 -0.53 -3.71
N THR A 86 -9.22 -0.94 -2.46
CA THR A 86 -9.87 -0.10 -1.45
C THR A 86 -8.85 0.63 -0.58
N GLU A 87 -9.28 1.75 0.03
CA GLU A 87 -8.44 2.47 1.00
C GLU A 87 -8.06 1.60 2.20
N GLU A 88 -8.95 0.70 2.64
CA GLU A 88 -8.67 -0.24 3.72
C GLU A 88 -7.56 -1.22 3.35
N GLU A 89 -7.55 -1.71 2.10
CA GLU A 89 -6.45 -2.54 1.59
C GLU A 89 -5.13 -1.74 1.60
N ILE A 90 -5.14 -0.48 1.17
CA ILE A 90 -3.95 0.40 1.21
C ILE A 90 -3.49 0.64 2.66
N VAL A 91 -4.41 0.87 3.61
CA VAL A 91 -4.06 1.00 5.04
C VAL A 91 -3.40 -0.30 5.56
N ALA A 92 -3.97 -1.46 5.21
CA ALA A 92 -3.41 -2.75 5.61
C ALA A 92 -2.01 -2.97 5.03
N LEU A 93 -1.80 -2.63 3.76
CA LEU A 93 -0.50 -2.68 3.10
C LEU A 93 0.51 -1.74 3.75
N ALA A 94 0.13 -0.50 4.01
CA ALA A 94 0.99 0.49 4.65
C ALA A 94 1.39 0.10 6.09
N LYS A 95 0.55 -0.65 6.81
CA LYS A 95 0.86 -1.21 8.13
C LYS A 95 1.76 -2.45 8.08
N ASN A 96 1.81 -3.15 6.95
CA ASN A 96 2.55 -4.40 6.84
C ASN A 96 4.07 -4.13 6.83
N ARG A 97 4.77 -4.60 7.86
CA ARG A 97 6.23 -4.45 7.99
C ARG A 97 7.04 -5.41 7.10
N SER A 98 6.37 -6.39 6.50
CA SER A 98 7.00 -7.35 5.57
C SER A 98 6.89 -6.91 4.11
N ILE A 99 6.12 -5.87 3.80
CA ILE A 99 5.92 -5.35 2.44
C ILE A 99 7.23 -4.83 1.83
N ASP A 100 7.34 -4.89 0.52
CA ASP A 100 8.47 -4.31 -0.20
C ASP A 100 8.48 -2.78 -0.08
N ARG A 101 9.68 -2.21 0.05
CA ARG A 101 9.89 -0.76 0.15
C ARG A 101 9.41 -0.01 -1.07
N GLU A 102 9.53 -0.62 -2.26
CA GLU A 102 9.09 0.01 -3.52
C GLU A 102 7.57 0.21 -3.55
N LEU A 103 6.80 -0.74 -2.99
CA LEU A 103 5.35 -0.58 -2.89
C LEU A 103 4.96 0.55 -1.93
N LEU A 104 5.68 0.72 -0.82
CA LEU A 104 5.48 1.86 0.07
C LEU A 104 5.82 3.19 -0.61
N ASP A 105 6.88 3.22 -1.42
CA ASP A 105 7.20 4.39 -2.23
C ASP A 105 6.07 4.72 -3.21
N HIS A 106 5.53 3.73 -3.90
CA HIS A 106 4.36 3.89 -4.78
C HIS A 106 3.15 4.45 -4.04
N ILE A 107 2.82 3.91 -2.86
CA ILE A 107 1.70 4.41 -2.04
C ILE A 107 1.95 5.86 -1.63
N CYS A 108 3.18 6.20 -1.20
CA CYS A 108 3.54 7.56 -0.80
C CYS A 108 3.46 8.61 -1.92
N ARG A 109 3.51 8.20 -3.18
CA ARG A 109 3.42 9.10 -4.34
C ARG A 109 2.00 9.38 -4.79
N ARG A 110 1.04 8.57 -4.38
CA ARG A 110 -0.37 8.73 -4.75
C ARG A 110 -1.11 9.67 -3.81
N LYS A 111 -1.46 10.85 -4.30
CA LYS A 111 -2.14 11.88 -3.51
C LYS A 111 -3.51 11.44 -3.03
N GLU A 112 -4.23 10.65 -3.84
CA GLU A 112 -5.54 10.10 -3.50
C GLU A 112 -5.49 9.32 -2.17
N TRP A 113 -4.51 8.44 -2.03
CA TRP A 113 -4.35 7.63 -0.82
C TRP A 113 -3.84 8.43 0.38
N LEU A 114 -3.01 9.44 0.13
CA LEU A 114 -2.54 10.35 1.17
C LEU A 114 -3.65 11.31 1.68
N GLY A 115 -4.81 11.35 1.03
CA GLY A 115 -6.02 11.96 1.59
C GLY A 115 -6.47 11.28 2.88
N ASN A 116 -6.35 9.95 2.94
CA ASN A 116 -6.72 9.16 4.10
C ASN A 116 -5.70 9.29 5.24
N TYR A 117 -6.18 9.73 6.42
CA TYR A 117 -5.32 9.92 7.60
C TYR A 117 -4.65 8.61 8.06
N GLN A 118 -5.38 7.49 8.01
CA GLN A 118 -4.86 6.19 8.45
C GLN A 118 -3.71 5.71 7.56
N VAL A 119 -3.77 5.99 6.25
CA VAL A 119 -2.67 5.71 5.33
C VAL A 119 -1.44 6.54 5.71
N LYS A 120 -1.60 7.86 5.93
CA LYS A 120 -0.49 8.74 6.35
C LYS A 120 0.16 8.26 7.65
N LEU A 121 -0.64 7.93 8.64
CA LEU A 121 -0.16 7.44 9.93
C LEU A 121 0.56 6.09 9.77
N ALA A 122 -0.01 5.16 9.02
CA ALA A 122 0.59 3.85 8.75
C ALA A 122 1.95 3.98 8.06
N LEU A 123 2.05 4.81 7.02
CA LEU A 123 3.30 5.09 6.30
C LEU A 123 4.35 5.76 7.20
N ALA A 124 3.96 6.76 7.98
CA ALA A 124 4.88 7.45 8.89
C ALA A 124 5.43 6.53 10.00
N THR A 125 4.66 5.51 10.40
CA THR A 125 5.03 4.55 11.44
C THR A 125 5.74 3.31 10.92
N ASN A 126 5.67 3.03 9.62
CA ASN A 126 6.29 1.84 9.04
C ASN A 126 7.80 2.05 8.87
N PRO A 127 8.64 1.19 9.50
CA PRO A 127 10.10 1.34 9.42
C PRO A 127 10.67 1.12 8.01
N LYS A 128 9.92 0.49 7.10
CA LYS A 128 10.32 0.28 5.71
C LYS A 128 9.96 1.44 4.78
N THR A 129 9.11 2.37 5.22
CA THR A 129 8.84 3.58 4.43
C THR A 129 10.13 4.36 4.22
N PRO A 130 10.45 4.80 2.99
CA PRO A 130 11.62 5.62 2.74
C PRO A 130 11.66 6.83 3.71
N PRO A 131 12.75 7.04 4.46
CA PRO A 131 12.78 8.05 5.53
C PRO A 131 12.40 9.46 5.07
N ALA A 132 12.83 9.86 3.88
CA ALA A 132 12.48 11.16 3.30
C ALA A 132 10.98 11.33 3.08
N LEU A 133 10.27 10.25 2.70
CA LEU A 133 8.82 10.26 2.50
C LEU A 133 8.09 10.23 3.84
N ALA A 134 8.53 9.37 4.77
CA ALA A 134 7.95 9.29 6.11
C ALA A 134 8.02 10.64 6.83
N VAL A 135 9.17 11.32 6.80
CA VAL A 135 9.38 12.65 7.41
C VAL A 135 8.41 13.69 6.86
N ARG A 136 8.11 13.67 5.55
CA ARG A 136 7.15 14.60 4.93
C ARG A 136 5.72 14.45 5.44
N LEU A 137 5.35 13.27 5.95
CA LEU A 137 4.01 12.99 6.47
C LEU A 137 3.84 13.44 7.93
N VAL A 138 4.93 13.48 8.70
CA VAL A 138 4.90 13.77 10.15
C VAL A 138 4.20 15.09 10.50
N PRO A 139 4.42 16.22 9.80
CA PRO A 139 3.76 17.48 10.14
C PRO A 139 2.24 17.45 10.03
N SER A 140 1.68 16.54 9.22
CA SER A 140 0.22 16.39 9.02
C SER A 140 -0.45 15.51 10.07
N LEU A 141 0.32 14.95 11.02
CA LEU A 141 -0.22 14.04 12.03
C LEU A 141 -0.82 14.79 13.22
N LEU A 142 -1.81 14.14 13.84
CA LEU A 142 -2.48 14.66 15.02
C LEU A 142 -1.54 14.70 16.22
N PRO A 143 -1.76 15.63 17.18
CA PRO A 143 -0.88 15.77 18.37
C PRO A 143 -0.70 14.49 19.18
N ARG A 144 -1.76 13.66 19.28
CA ARG A 144 -1.69 12.36 19.98
C ARG A 144 -0.72 11.39 19.29
N ASP A 145 -0.74 11.36 17.96
CA ASP A 145 0.08 10.43 17.18
C ASP A 145 1.52 10.92 17.08
N LEU A 146 1.74 12.25 17.04
CA LEU A 146 3.07 12.86 17.18
C LEU A 146 3.72 12.49 18.53
N ARG A 147 2.96 12.55 19.63
CA ARG A 147 3.47 12.13 20.95
C ARG A 147 3.81 10.64 20.98
N ALA A 148 3.00 9.80 20.32
CA ALA A 148 3.30 8.37 20.20
C ALA A 148 4.58 8.12 19.39
N LEU A 149 4.74 8.80 18.24
CA LEU A 149 5.93 8.72 17.39
C LEU A 149 7.19 9.22 18.12
N ALA A 150 7.10 10.30 18.87
CA ALA A 150 8.20 10.86 19.67
C ALA A 150 8.75 9.88 20.72
N LYS A 151 7.91 8.96 21.21
CA LYS A 151 8.29 7.92 22.18
C LYS A 151 8.66 6.59 21.51
N SER A 152 8.33 6.39 20.25
CA SER A 152 8.53 5.12 19.56
C SER A 152 10.00 4.85 19.27
N LYS A 153 10.44 3.63 19.55
CA LYS A 153 11.75 3.09 19.15
C LYS A 153 11.72 2.35 17.82
N ASN A 154 10.51 2.14 17.26
CA ASN A 154 10.27 1.31 16.07
C ASN A 154 10.04 2.12 14.79
N VAL A 155 10.43 3.38 14.78
CA VAL A 155 10.35 4.26 13.62
C VAL A 155 11.75 4.80 13.27
N PRO A 156 11.99 5.22 12.01
CA PRO A 156 13.27 5.83 11.66
C PRO A 156 13.62 7.02 12.56
N GLY A 157 14.89 7.14 12.94
CA GLY A 157 15.36 8.20 13.85
C GLY A 157 14.98 9.61 13.40
N ALA A 158 14.99 9.86 12.08
CA ALA A 158 14.56 11.15 11.50
C ALA A 158 13.08 11.45 11.78
N VAL A 159 12.20 10.44 11.70
CA VAL A 159 10.76 10.55 12.01
C VAL A 159 10.56 10.84 13.49
N ASN A 160 11.23 10.07 14.36
CA ASN A 160 11.19 10.27 15.82
C ASN A 160 11.69 11.67 16.23
N GLY A 161 12.84 12.10 15.67
CA GLY A 161 13.43 13.41 15.93
C GLY A 161 12.53 14.57 15.52
N LEU A 162 11.92 14.50 14.33
CA LEU A 162 10.96 15.51 13.88
C LEU A 162 9.70 15.52 14.73
N ALA A 163 9.16 14.36 15.09
CA ALA A 163 7.99 14.27 15.96
C ALA A 163 8.24 14.91 17.33
N LYS A 164 9.42 14.68 17.92
CA LYS A 164 9.83 15.33 19.20
C LYS A 164 9.82 16.86 19.08
N ARG A 165 10.44 17.40 18.02
CA ARG A 165 10.47 18.85 17.80
C ARG A 165 9.07 19.42 17.68
N LEU A 166 8.21 18.82 16.85
CA LEU A 166 6.84 19.29 16.64
C LEU A 166 5.98 19.21 17.91
N VAL A 167 6.21 18.20 18.75
CA VAL A 167 5.53 18.10 20.05
C VAL A 167 5.92 19.27 20.96
N ILE A 168 7.20 19.63 21.02
CA ILE A 168 7.69 20.77 21.83
C ILE A 168 7.14 22.09 21.28
N GLU A 169 7.27 22.34 19.99
CA GLU A 169 6.78 23.55 19.32
C GLU A 169 5.28 23.76 19.54
N ARG A 170 4.47 22.69 19.40
CA ARG A 170 3.01 22.77 19.56
C ARG A 170 2.55 22.82 21.03
N SER A 171 3.39 22.38 21.98
CA SER A 171 3.11 22.48 23.42
C SER A 171 3.59 23.80 24.03
N GLY A 172 4.65 24.40 23.45
CA GLY A 172 5.20 25.69 23.92
C GLY A 172 4.51 26.93 23.33
N GLY A 173 3.65 26.75 22.33
CA GLY A 173 2.91 27.82 21.66
C GLY A 173 1.55 28.14 22.29
N GLY A 174 1.43 28.12 23.62
CA GLY A 174 0.33 28.81 24.30
C GLY A 174 0.49 30.33 24.10
N PRO A 175 -0.59 31.12 23.93
CA PRO A 175 -0.47 32.55 23.69
C PRO A 175 0.24 33.18 24.88
N GLY A 176 1.42 33.74 24.62
CA GLY A 176 2.13 34.54 25.61
C GLY A 176 1.20 35.62 26.13
N SER A 177 0.90 35.58 27.41
CA SER A 177 0.22 36.66 28.11
C SER A 177 1.07 37.90 27.94
N SER A 178 0.64 38.81 27.11
CA SER A 178 1.08 40.19 27.11
C SER A 178 0.60 40.80 28.43
N HIS A 179 1.52 41.14 29.28
CA HIS A 179 1.34 42.24 30.26
C HIS A 179 1.82 43.52 29.65
#